data_172b7008f5279a0bb0e17c4b9c9b66b2
#
_entry.id   172b7008f5279a0bb0e17c4b9c9b66b2
#
_cell.length_a   1.000
_cell.length_b   1.000
_cell.length_c   1.000
_cell.angle_alpha   90.00
_cell.angle_beta   90.00
_cell.angle_gamma   90.00
#
_symmetry.space_group_name_H-M   'P 1'
#
loop_
_entity.id
_entity.type
_entity.pdbx_description
1 polymer ?
#
loop_
_entity_poly.entity_id
_entity_poly.type
_entity_poly.pdbx_seq_one_letter_code
_entity_poly.pdbx_strand_id
1 'polypeptide(L)'
;FQQEQQKREEYEEYIESWAHEINVPLSLMELLLDNRREEMSSLLFQRMLYAKSQIQEQITQILYYARLKASHRDYLFETVNLRECCREIVAQWEPLLQEEGIHVVWDMEEISVFTDRKGVSFIVEQALSNACKYKDKSKENRQICIKADRDVAGGTVCLCIEDNGIGVKEGDLPF
;
A
#
# COMPACT_ATOMS: atom_id res chain seq x y z
N PHE A 1 -23.62 10.25 -22.00
CA PHE A 1 -22.16 10.03 -21.96
C PHE A 1 -21.43 11.21 -21.28
N GLN A 2 -21.57 12.45 -21.77
CA GLN A 2 -20.89 13.63 -21.17
C GLN A 2 -21.37 13.94 -19.75
N GLN A 3 -22.66 13.83 -19.44
CA GLN A 3 -23.19 14.06 -18.09
C GLN A 3 -22.75 13.03 -17.07
N GLU A 4 -22.56 11.77 -17.47
CA GLU A 4 -22.03 10.73 -16.58
C GLU A 4 -20.54 10.92 -16.30
N GLN A 5 -19.81 11.39 -17.30
CA GLN A 5 -18.38 11.66 -17.17
C GLN A 5 -18.13 12.84 -16.22
N GLN A 6 -18.92 13.92 -16.36
CA GLN A 6 -18.84 15.08 -15.49
C GLN A 6 -19.18 14.74 -14.02
N LYS A 7 -20.21 13.92 -13.78
CA LYS A 7 -20.55 13.46 -12.43
C LYS A 7 -19.46 12.61 -11.78
N ARG A 8 -18.68 11.85 -12.57
CA ARG A 8 -17.57 11.07 -12.07
C ARG A 8 -16.39 11.96 -11.69
N GLU A 9 -16.05 12.94 -12.54
CA GLU A 9 -15.01 13.93 -12.27
C GLU A 9 -15.33 14.73 -11.00
N GLU A 10 -16.58 15.20 -10.83
CA GLU A 10 -17.05 15.89 -9.62
C GLU A 10 -16.96 14.98 -8.37
N TYR A 11 -17.24 13.69 -8.51
CA TYR A 11 -17.12 12.73 -7.42
C TYR A 11 -15.68 12.48 -7.00
N GLU A 12 -14.75 12.42 -7.95
CA GLU A 12 -13.32 12.26 -7.68
C GLU A 12 -12.74 13.47 -6.94
N GLU A 13 -12.97 14.66 -7.48
CA GLU A 13 -12.56 15.92 -6.83
C GLU A 13 -13.10 16.01 -5.40
N TYR A 14 -14.37 15.58 -5.21
CA TYR A 14 -14.98 15.53 -3.88
C TYR A 14 -14.24 14.54 -2.96
N ILE A 15 -13.94 13.33 -3.42
CA ILE A 15 -13.24 12.32 -2.61
C ILE A 15 -11.80 12.74 -2.29
N GLU A 16 -11.09 13.37 -3.24
CA GLU A 16 -9.74 13.90 -2.99
C GLU A 16 -9.75 15.04 -1.98
N SER A 17 -10.69 15.97 -2.11
CA SER A 17 -10.88 17.06 -1.14
C SER A 17 -11.22 16.53 0.25
N TRP A 18 -12.14 15.57 0.32
CA TRP A 18 -12.53 14.91 1.57
C TRP A 18 -11.37 14.17 2.24
N ALA A 19 -10.57 13.45 1.47
CA ALA A 19 -9.40 12.77 1.99
C ALA A 19 -8.35 13.76 2.53
N HIS A 20 -8.16 14.89 1.83
CA HIS A 20 -7.29 15.96 2.33
C HIS A 20 -7.81 16.55 3.65
N GLU A 21 -9.10 16.81 3.74
CA GLU A 21 -9.73 17.34 4.97
C GLU A 21 -9.60 16.38 6.16
N ILE A 22 -9.61 15.05 5.95
CA ILE A 22 -9.43 14.08 7.03
C ILE A 22 -7.94 13.90 7.38
N ASN A 23 -7.03 14.04 6.43
CA ASN A 23 -5.60 13.95 6.71
C ASN A 23 -5.11 15.07 7.65
N VAL A 24 -5.70 16.25 7.60
CA VAL A 24 -5.35 17.37 8.51
C VAL A 24 -5.58 17.01 9.99
N PRO A 25 -6.77 16.58 10.44
CA PRO A 25 -6.97 16.18 11.84
C PRO A 25 -6.18 14.93 12.23
N LEU A 26 -5.90 14.01 11.30
CA LEU A 26 -5.03 12.85 11.57
C LEU A 26 -3.59 13.27 11.85
N SER A 27 -3.06 14.23 11.09
CA SER A 27 -1.73 14.79 11.35
C SER A 27 -1.69 15.57 12.68
N LEU A 28 -2.75 16.30 13.00
CA LEU A 28 -2.87 16.96 14.30
C LEU A 28 -2.94 15.95 15.46
N MET A 29 -3.66 14.84 15.27
CA MET A 29 -3.73 13.75 16.26
C MET A 29 -2.35 13.15 16.50
N GLU A 30 -1.56 12.91 15.45
CA GLU A 30 -0.18 12.42 15.56
C GLU A 30 0.68 13.38 16.36
N LEU A 31 0.65 14.66 16.02
CA LEU A 31 1.40 15.69 16.74
C LEU A 31 1.02 15.75 18.24
N LEU A 32 -0.27 15.63 18.55
CA LEU A 32 -0.76 15.62 19.93
C LEU A 32 -0.30 14.36 20.68
N LEU A 33 -0.33 13.21 20.02
CA LEU A 33 0.15 11.95 20.60
C LEU A 33 1.65 12.02 20.92
N ASP A 34 2.46 12.54 19.98
CA ASP A 34 3.89 12.68 20.17
C ASP A 34 4.23 13.69 21.30
N ASN A 35 3.54 14.82 21.34
CA ASN A 35 3.75 15.85 22.36
C ASN A 35 3.31 15.41 23.77
N ARG A 36 2.38 14.46 23.86
CA ARG A 36 1.84 13.97 25.15
C ARG A 36 2.25 12.54 25.47
N ARG A 37 3.27 12.02 24.78
CA ARG A 37 3.74 10.64 24.94
C ARG A 37 4.10 10.31 26.38
N GLU A 38 4.74 11.23 27.11
CA GLU A 38 5.16 11.03 28.50
C GLU A 38 3.98 11.01 29.50
N GLU A 39 2.85 11.63 29.14
CA GLU A 39 1.65 11.67 29.95
C GLU A 39 0.74 10.45 29.76
N MET A 40 1.06 9.59 28.75
CA MET A 40 0.24 8.45 28.37
C MET A 40 0.90 7.13 28.72
N SER A 41 0.09 6.11 29.08
CA SER A 41 0.62 4.76 29.18
C SER A 41 1.07 4.26 27.79
N SER A 42 2.15 3.47 27.76
CA SER A 42 2.68 2.92 26.50
C SER A 42 1.61 2.15 25.71
N LEU A 43 0.74 1.40 26.43
CA LEU A 43 -0.35 0.67 25.82
C LEU A 43 -1.40 1.58 25.15
N LEU A 44 -1.76 2.69 25.81
CA LEU A 44 -2.72 3.64 25.25
C LEU A 44 -2.15 4.33 24.01
N PHE A 45 -0.90 4.79 24.09
CA PHE A 45 -0.19 5.39 22.97
C PHE A 45 -0.16 4.47 21.74
N GLN A 46 0.25 3.21 21.91
CA GLN A 46 0.28 2.23 20.82
C GLN A 46 -1.10 1.97 20.22
N ARG A 47 -2.15 1.87 21.05
CA ARG A 47 -3.53 1.68 20.56
C ARG A 47 -4.02 2.86 19.74
N MET A 48 -3.68 4.07 20.13
CA MET A 48 -4.07 5.29 19.38
C MET A 48 -3.32 5.41 18.06
N LEU A 49 -2.02 5.11 18.03
CA LEU A 49 -1.25 5.04 16.78
C LEU A 49 -1.82 3.98 15.85
N TYR A 50 -2.17 2.81 16.38
CA TYR A 50 -2.80 1.75 15.59
C TYR A 50 -4.14 2.19 15.01
N ALA A 51 -5.00 2.83 15.81
CA ALA A 51 -6.29 3.35 15.32
C ALA A 51 -6.09 4.42 14.23
N LYS A 52 -5.13 5.33 14.41
CA LYS A 52 -4.75 6.32 13.39
C LYS A 52 -4.31 5.66 12.10
N SER A 53 -3.42 4.66 12.17
CA SER A 53 -2.93 3.97 10.98
C SER A 53 -4.04 3.22 10.23
N GLN A 54 -5.01 2.63 10.94
CA GLN A 54 -6.18 1.99 10.33
C GLN A 54 -7.05 3.00 9.56
N ILE A 55 -7.28 4.18 10.12
CA ILE A 55 -8.04 5.24 9.42
C ILE A 55 -7.27 5.68 8.16
N GLN A 56 -5.97 5.89 8.27
CA GLN A 56 -5.12 6.27 7.14
C GLN A 56 -5.16 5.24 6.02
N GLU A 57 -5.11 3.95 6.35
CA GLU A 57 -5.21 2.85 5.39
C GLU A 57 -6.57 2.88 4.66
N GLN A 58 -7.68 3.07 5.41
CA GLN A 58 -9.01 3.15 4.82
C GLN A 58 -9.17 4.34 3.86
N ILE A 59 -8.62 5.51 4.21
CA ILE A 59 -8.63 6.69 3.33
C ILE A 59 -7.87 6.38 2.04
N THR A 60 -6.69 5.78 2.13
CA THR A 60 -5.88 5.39 0.98
C THR A 60 -6.64 4.43 0.06
N GLN A 61 -7.33 3.45 0.63
CA GLN A 61 -8.16 2.50 -0.13
C GLN A 61 -9.33 3.18 -0.83
N ILE A 62 -10.02 4.12 -0.16
CA ILE A 62 -11.13 4.88 -0.76
C ILE A 62 -10.64 5.75 -1.91
N LEU A 63 -9.52 6.45 -1.75
CA LEU A 63 -8.89 7.25 -2.80
C LEU A 63 -8.53 6.41 -4.01
N TYR A 64 -7.93 5.24 -3.77
CA TYR A 64 -7.58 4.35 -4.87
C TYR A 64 -8.82 3.79 -5.58
N TYR A 65 -9.85 3.42 -4.83
CA TYR A 65 -11.12 2.97 -5.40
C TYR A 65 -11.80 4.06 -6.24
N ALA A 66 -11.77 5.30 -5.77
CA ALA A 66 -12.28 6.45 -6.53
C ALA A 66 -11.53 6.60 -7.86
N ARG A 67 -10.20 6.52 -7.85
CA ARG A 67 -9.35 6.58 -9.06
C ARG A 67 -9.61 5.42 -10.03
N LEU A 68 -9.84 4.21 -9.55
CA LEU A 68 -10.21 3.07 -10.41
C LEU A 68 -11.56 3.27 -11.11
N LYS A 69 -12.48 4.02 -10.49
CA LYS A 69 -13.79 4.34 -11.04
C LYS A 69 -13.74 5.51 -12.03
N ALA A 70 -12.70 6.34 -11.94
CA ALA A 70 -12.43 7.42 -12.84
C ALA A 70 -12.14 6.92 -14.27
N SER A 71 -12.61 7.61 -15.24
CA SER A 71 -12.28 7.26 -16.62
C SER A 71 -10.88 7.74 -16.98
N HIS A 72 -9.92 6.83 -17.08
CA HIS A 72 -8.68 6.83 -17.88
C HIS A 72 -7.82 8.12 -17.99
N ARG A 73 -8.12 9.23 -17.33
CA ARG A 73 -7.38 10.50 -17.54
C ARG A 73 -6.19 10.72 -16.61
N ASP A 74 -6.15 10.00 -15.47
CA ASP A 74 -5.12 10.25 -14.45
C ASP A 74 -3.99 9.19 -14.41
N TYR A 75 -4.03 8.21 -15.30
CA TYR A 75 -2.91 7.29 -15.42
C TYR A 75 -1.76 7.96 -16.16
N LEU A 76 -0.69 8.24 -15.44
CA LEU A 76 0.55 8.71 -16.03
C LEU A 76 1.41 7.51 -16.42
N PHE A 77 1.23 7.05 -17.65
CA PHE A 77 2.08 5.96 -18.16
C PHE A 77 3.48 6.48 -18.48
N GLU A 78 4.46 5.89 -17.83
CA GLU A 78 5.88 6.18 -17.99
C GLU A 78 6.70 4.89 -17.97
N THR A 79 7.97 4.99 -18.37
CA THR A 79 8.89 3.86 -18.23
C THR A 79 9.36 3.76 -16.79
N VAL A 80 8.89 2.74 -16.08
CA VAL A 80 9.18 2.49 -14.67
C VAL A 80 10.15 1.32 -14.55
N ASN A 81 11.28 1.53 -13.87
CA ASN A 81 12.13 0.45 -13.40
C ASN A 81 11.46 -0.18 -12.17
N LEU A 82 10.95 -1.41 -12.31
CA LEU A 82 10.18 -2.07 -11.25
C LEU A 82 11.02 -2.33 -10.00
N ARG A 83 12.29 -2.71 -10.17
CA ARG A 83 13.18 -2.98 -9.03
C ARG A 83 13.44 -1.72 -8.21
N GLU A 84 13.73 -0.61 -8.87
CA GLU A 84 13.95 0.67 -8.23
C GLU A 84 12.67 1.16 -7.52
N CYS A 85 11.53 1.09 -8.20
CA CYS A 85 10.23 1.45 -7.64
C CYS A 85 9.91 0.63 -6.38
N CYS A 86 10.05 -0.70 -6.44
CA CYS A 86 9.83 -1.56 -5.26
C CYS A 86 10.82 -1.26 -4.13
N ARG A 87 12.09 -0.97 -4.44
CA ARG A 87 13.10 -0.63 -3.41
C ARG A 87 12.77 0.65 -2.66
N GLU A 88 12.33 1.68 -3.37
CA GLU A 88 11.94 2.95 -2.74
C GLU A 88 10.78 2.76 -1.77
N ILE A 89 9.81 1.94 -2.14
CA ILE A 89 8.66 1.64 -1.30
C ILE A 89 9.09 0.82 -0.09
N VAL A 90 9.84 -0.26 -0.29
CA VAL A 90 10.34 -1.11 0.80
C VAL A 90 11.19 -0.30 1.79
N ALA A 91 12.01 0.65 1.31
CA ALA A 91 12.81 1.52 2.18
C ALA A 91 11.94 2.38 3.12
N GLN A 92 10.75 2.81 2.68
CA GLN A 92 9.80 3.53 3.54
C GLN A 92 9.18 2.62 4.61
N TRP A 93 9.04 1.33 4.31
CA TRP A 93 8.48 0.31 5.21
C TRP A 93 9.54 -0.35 6.10
N GLU A 94 10.83 -0.12 5.85
CA GLU A 94 11.95 -0.75 6.54
C GLU A 94 11.85 -0.70 8.09
N PRO A 95 11.50 0.45 8.71
CA PRO A 95 11.39 0.51 10.18
C PRO A 95 10.30 -0.44 10.71
N LEU A 96 9.15 -0.51 10.03
CA LEU A 96 8.05 -1.39 10.43
C LEU A 96 8.39 -2.87 10.18
N LEU A 97 9.01 -3.17 9.05
CA LEU A 97 9.42 -4.53 8.71
C LEU A 97 10.43 -5.07 9.72
N GLN A 98 11.39 -4.25 10.16
CA GLN A 98 12.36 -4.61 11.20
C GLN A 98 11.68 -4.84 12.56
N GLU A 99 10.76 -3.95 12.98
CA GLU A 99 9.99 -4.11 14.22
C GLU A 99 9.19 -5.41 14.22
N GLU A 100 8.61 -5.78 13.07
CA GLU A 100 7.81 -6.99 12.90
C GLU A 100 8.64 -8.26 12.63
N GLY A 101 9.98 -8.11 12.52
CA GLY A 101 10.91 -9.20 12.24
C GLY A 101 10.69 -9.85 10.87
N ILE A 102 10.34 -9.03 9.87
CA ILE A 102 10.09 -9.47 8.49
C ILE A 102 11.27 -9.09 7.62
N HIS A 103 11.82 -10.06 6.89
CA HIS A 103 12.93 -9.87 5.96
C HIS A 103 12.44 -9.84 4.52
N VAL A 104 12.95 -8.88 3.73
CA VAL A 104 12.63 -8.80 2.31
C VAL A 104 13.71 -9.52 1.50
N VAL A 105 13.27 -10.49 0.69
CA VAL A 105 14.11 -11.26 -0.23
C VAL A 105 13.83 -10.77 -1.64
N TRP A 106 14.89 -10.47 -2.38
CA TRP A 106 14.80 -9.95 -3.75
C TRP A 106 15.22 -11.03 -4.75
N ASP A 107 14.28 -11.43 -5.60
CA ASP A 107 14.50 -12.37 -6.70
C ASP A 107 14.02 -11.73 -8.00
N MET A 108 14.64 -10.61 -8.36
CA MET A 108 14.31 -9.87 -9.57
C MET A 108 15.52 -9.14 -10.14
N GLU A 109 15.61 -9.14 -11.47
CA GLU A 109 16.53 -8.30 -12.22
C GLU A 109 15.96 -6.87 -12.43
N GLU A 110 16.77 -6.01 -13.06
CA GLU A 110 16.29 -4.70 -13.48
C GLU A 110 15.41 -4.85 -14.71
N ILE A 111 14.10 -4.69 -14.51
CA ILE A 111 13.09 -4.76 -15.55
C ILE A 111 12.36 -3.42 -15.62
N SER A 112 12.34 -2.83 -16.82
CA SER A 112 11.54 -1.63 -17.08
C SER A 112 10.27 -2.00 -17.82
N VAL A 113 9.16 -1.39 -17.40
CA VAL A 113 7.83 -1.55 -18.00
C VAL A 113 7.20 -0.19 -18.25
N PHE A 114 6.34 -0.08 -19.26
CA PHE A 114 5.57 1.12 -19.52
C PHE A 114 4.25 1.02 -18.75
N THR A 115 4.15 1.73 -17.62
CA THR A 115 3.02 1.60 -16.67
C THR A 115 2.82 2.87 -15.86
N ASP A 116 1.75 2.91 -15.06
CA ASP A 116 1.54 3.96 -14.06
C ASP A 116 2.30 3.64 -12.77
N ARG A 117 3.32 4.47 -12.45
CA ARG A 117 4.14 4.31 -11.26
C ARG A 117 3.33 4.35 -9.96
N LYS A 118 2.34 5.25 -9.88
CA LYS A 118 1.48 5.38 -8.68
C LYS A 118 0.66 4.10 -8.44
N GLY A 119 0.13 3.51 -9.52
CA GLY A 119 -0.58 2.23 -9.44
C GLY A 119 0.31 1.09 -8.96
N VAL A 120 1.53 0.98 -9.49
CA VAL A 120 2.50 -0.03 -9.03
C VAL A 120 2.85 0.20 -7.56
N SER A 121 3.13 1.45 -7.16
CA SER A 121 3.44 1.78 -5.76
C SER A 121 2.33 1.36 -4.82
N PHE A 122 1.09 1.69 -5.15
CA PHE A 122 -0.07 1.31 -4.34
C PHE A 122 -0.19 -0.23 -4.18
N ILE A 123 -0.01 -0.99 -5.26
CA ILE A 123 -0.09 -2.46 -5.21
C ILE A 123 0.98 -3.03 -4.28
N VAL A 124 2.21 -2.53 -4.38
CA VAL A 124 3.33 -2.96 -3.53
C VAL A 124 3.08 -2.61 -2.06
N GLU A 125 2.63 -1.38 -1.77
CA GLU A 125 2.28 -0.95 -0.42
C GLU A 125 1.19 -1.81 0.20
N GLN A 126 0.12 -2.14 -0.56
CA GLN A 126 -0.95 -3.02 -0.08
C GLN A 126 -0.46 -4.44 0.21
N ALA A 127 0.46 -4.97 -0.61
CA ALA A 127 1.06 -6.28 -0.37
C ALA A 127 1.93 -6.27 0.90
N LEU A 128 2.73 -5.24 1.12
CA LEU A 128 3.54 -5.08 2.33
C LEU A 128 2.67 -4.92 3.58
N SER A 129 1.61 -4.11 3.50
CA SER A 129 0.63 -3.93 4.58
C SER A 129 -0.03 -5.26 4.95
N ASN A 130 -0.47 -6.02 3.95
CA ASN A 130 -1.07 -7.32 4.17
C ASN A 130 -0.09 -8.32 4.80
N ALA A 131 1.15 -8.37 4.33
CA ALA A 131 2.19 -9.23 4.89
C ALA A 131 2.49 -8.91 6.38
N CYS A 132 2.51 -7.63 6.76
CA CYS A 132 2.64 -7.21 8.15
C CYS A 132 1.42 -7.59 8.99
N LYS A 133 0.21 -7.39 8.45
CA LYS A 133 -1.06 -7.63 9.14
C LYS A 133 -1.34 -9.12 9.35
N TYR A 134 -1.07 -9.94 8.35
CA TYR A 134 -1.38 -11.37 8.33
C TYR A 134 -0.14 -12.26 8.54
N LYS A 135 0.91 -11.70 9.16
CA LYS A 135 2.12 -12.45 9.51
C LYS A 135 1.80 -13.62 10.43
N ASP A 136 2.49 -14.74 10.23
CA ASP A 136 2.43 -15.88 11.14
C ASP A 136 3.35 -15.64 12.34
N LYS A 137 2.76 -15.40 13.50
CA LYS A 137 3.51 -15.13 14.74
C LYS A 137 4.27 -16.35 15.27
N SER A 138 3.95 -17.55 14.80
CA SER A 138 4.64 -18.80 15.19
C SER A 138 5.95 -18.99 14.43
N LYS A 139 6.15 -18.30 13.32
CA LYS A 139 7.36 -18.38 12.51
C LYS A 139 8.43 -17.42 13.01
N GLU A 140 9.64 -17.93 13.21
CA GLU A 140 10.82 -17.12 13.55
C GLU A 140 11.37 -16.39 12.31
N ASN A 141 11.34 -17.06 11.15
CA ASN A 141 11.81 -16.49 9.88
C ASN A 141 10.62 -16.02 9.04
N ARG A 142 10.19 -14.78 9.26
CA ARG A 142 9.14 -14.14 8.46
C ARG A 142 9.78 -13.43 7.29
N GLN A 143 9.25 -13.67 6.09
CA GLN A 143 9.83 -13.10 4.88
C GLN A 143 8.77 -12.71 3.86
N ILE A 144 9.12 -11.70 3.08
CA ILE A 144 8.42 -11.27 1.87
C ILE A 144 9.41 -11.45 0.72
N CYS A 145 9.02 -12.19 -0.30
CA CYS A 145 9.81 -12.36 -1.52
C CYS A 145 9.21 -11.52 -2.64
N ILE A 146 10.00 -10.64 -3.23
CA ILE A 146 9.59 -9.81 -4.38
C ILE A 146 10.32 -10.31 -5.61
N LYS A 147 9.55 -10.80 -6.59
CA LYS A 147 10.05 -11.39 -7.85
C LYS A 147 9.50 -10.63 -9.04
N ALA A 148 10.26 -10.56 -10.10
CA ALA A 148 9.75 -10.09 -11.38
C ALA A 148 10.32 -10.95 -12.50
N ASP A 149 9.41 -11.51 -13.30
CA ASP A 149 9.73 -12.36 -14.43
C ASP A 149 9.16 -11.79 -15.72
N ARG A 150 9.92 -11.93 -16.79
CA ARG A 150 9.46 -11.57 -18.13
C ARG A 150 9.07 -12.84 -18.89
N ASP A 151 7.83 -12.93 -19.30
CA ASP A 151 7.42 -13.95 -20.26
C ASP A 151 8.06 -13.69 -21.63
N VAL A 152 8.96 -14.57 -22.01
CA VAL A 152 9.74 -14.48 -23.26
C VAL A 152 8.83 -14.58 -24.49
N ALA A 153 7.69 -15.27 -24.39
CA ALA A 153 6.78 -15.51 -25.50
C ALA A 153 5.72 -14.40 -25.67
N GLY A 154 5.29 -13.77 -24.58
CA GLY A 154 4.15 -12.83 -24.57
C GLY A 154 4.50 -11.36 -24.38
N GLY A 155 5.75 -11.00 -24.08
CA GLY A 155 6.14 -9.62 -23.79
C GLY A 155 5.54 -9.07 -22.49
N THR A 156 4.94 -9.93 -21.66
CA THR A 156 4.33 -9.58 -20.37
C THR A 156 5.38 -9.66 -19.26
N VAL A 157 5.30 -8.75 -18.31
CA VAL A 157 6.11 -8.81 -17.08
C VAL A 157 5.17 -9.12 -15.91
N CYS A 158 5.52 -10.13 -15.12
CA CYS A 158 4.80 -10.51 -13.91
C CYS A 158 5.61 -10.02 -12.70
N LEU A 159 5.01 -9.14 -11.89
CA LEU A 159 5.50 -8.78 -10.57
C LEU A 159 4.79 -9.64 -9.54
N CYS A 160 5.53 -10.44 -8.79
CA CYS A 160 5.01 -11.35 -7.77
C CYS A 160 5.55 -10.93 -6.40
N ILE A 161 4.66 -10.80 -5.41
CA ILE A 161 4.99 -10.51 -4.03
C ILE A 161 4.41 -11.62 -3.17
N GLU A 162 5.27 -12.42 -2.57
CA GLU A 162 4.92 -13.60 -1.77
C GLU A 162 5.32 -13.39 -0.32
N ASP A 163 4.39 -13.54 0.60
CA ASP A 163 4.68 -13.63 2.03
C ASP A 163 4.54 -15.06 2.54
N ASN A 164 5.18 -15.35 3.67
CA ASN A 164 5.03 -16.64 4.35
C ASN A 164 4.13 -16.54 5.59
N GLY A 165 3.14 -15.64 5.59
CA GLY A 165 2.18 -15.43 6.66
C GLY A 165 1.20 -16.60 6.88
N ILE A 166 0.04 -16.28 7.46
CA ILE A 166 -0.99 -17.29 7.77
C ILE A 166 -1.76 -17.78 6.53
N GLY A 167 -1.60 -17.09 5.39
CA GLY A 167 -2.35 -17.38 4.17
C GLY A 167 -3.83 -16.98 4.23
N VAL A 168 -4.56 -17.27 3.13
CA VAL A 168 -6.00 -17.05 3.00
C VAL A 168 -6.70 -18.40 3.04
N LYS A 169 -7.76 -18.52 3.86
CA LYS A 169 -8.54 -19.75 3.92
C LYS A 169 -9.36 -19.92 2.64
N GLU A 170 -9.58 -21.17 2.20
CA GLU A 170 -10.36 -21.47 0.98
C GLU A 170 -11.74 -20.76 0.95
N GLY A 171 -12.42 -20.67 2.11
CA GLY A 171 -13.73 -20.00 2.20
C GLY A 171 -13.69 -18.47 2.11
N ASP A 172 -12.51 -17.86 2.20
CA ASP A 172 -12.31 -16.41 2.13
C ASP A 172 -11.71 -15.98 0.77
N LEU A 173 -11.49 -16.93 -0.13
CA LEU A 173 -11.04 -16.64 -1.50
C LEU A 173 -12.19 -16.06 -2.32
N PRO A 174 -11.99 -14.97 -3.07
CA PRO A 174 -12.99 -14.48 -4.01
C PRO A 174 -13.21 -15.52 -5.12
N PHE A 175 -14.46 -15.71 -5.49
CA PHE A 175 -14.89 -16.62 -6.55
C PHE A 175 -14.33 -16.24 -7.92
#